data_60876ae5c57f827a3c5c33c6da237f19
#
_entry.id   60876ae5c57f827a3c5c33c6da237f19
#
_cell.length_a   1.000
_cell.length_b   1.000
_cell.length_c   1.000
_cell.angle_alpha   90.00
_cell.angle_beta   90.00
_cell.angle_gamma   90.00
#
_symmetry.space_group_name_H-M   'P 1'
#
loop_
_entity.id
_entity.type
_entity.pdbx_description
1 polymer ?
#
loop_
_entity_poly.entity_id
_entity_poly.type
_entity_poly.pdbx_seq_one_letter_code
_entity_poly.pdbx_strand_id
1 'polypeptide(L)'
;AEAVTRGVVGASAPITLVEFPFSLVDAACASTVAELASRGVGVLAASALAGGALTGKYRHTTPADSRAASPHLRHMVEPYLSGFASSVIEATHRAASGLDRRTGDVALAWVRDYPGISSALIGPRTTRQLDTLLEYTEPLPAPIREVLSEVAQ
;
A
#
# COMPACT_ATOMS: atom_id res chain seq x y z
N ALA A 1 -9.76 3.64 -13.06
CA ALA A 1 -9.36 5.06 -12.95
C ALA A 1 -10.45 5.98 -13.51
N GLU A 2 -10.76 5.90 -14.78
CA GLU A 2 -11.72 6.79 -15.46
C GLU A 2 -13.13 6.78 -14.84
N ALA A 3 -13.60 5.62 -14.38
CA ALA A 3 -14.91 5.49 -13.76
C ALA A 3 -15.01 6.23 -12.42
N VAL A 4 -13.94 6.24 -11.60
CA VAL A 4 -13.88 6.97 -10.33
C VAL A 4 -13.92 8.45 -10.58
N THR A 5 -13.14 8.96 -11.52
CA THR A 5 -13.11 10.38 -11.89
C THR A 5 -14.44 10.86 -12.43
N ARG A 6 -15.11 10.09 -13.31
CA ARG A 6 -16.45 10.40 -13.80
C ARG A 6 -17.49 10.43 -12.69
N GLY A 7 -17.44 9.49 -11.75
CA GLY A 7 -18.33 9.46 -10.59
C GLY A 7 -18.22 10.72 -9.73
N VAL A 8 -17.01 11.20 -9.51
CA VAL A 8 -16.75 12.43 -8.76
C VAL A 8 -17.31 13.67 -9.47
N VAL A 9 -17.10 13.78 -10.80
CA VAL A 9 -17.54 14.93 -11.59
C VAL A 9 -19.07 14.97 -11.76
N GLY A 10 -19.72 13.80 -11.83
CA GLY A 10 -21.17 13.68 -12.04
C GLY A 10 -22.00 13.63 -10.76
N ALA A 11 -21.37 13.68 -9.59
CA ALA A 11 -22.10 13.59 -8.32
C ALA A 11 -22.96 14.83 -8.04
N SER A 12 -24.19 14.62 -7.62
CA SER A 12 -25.11 15.70 -7.21
C SER A 12 -24.74 16.30 -5.83
N ALA A 13 -23.89 15.63 -5.06
CA ALA A 13 -23.33 16.10 -3.80
C ALA A 13 -21.80 16.17 -3.90
N PRO A 14 -21.12 17.10 -3.20
CA PRO A 14 -19.68 17.22 -3.25
C PRO A 14 -19.02 15.96 -2.66
N ILE A 15 -18.28 15.24 -3.47
CA ILE A 15 -17.40 14.16 -3.00
C ILE A 15 -16.07 14.80 -2.60
N THR A 16 -15.72 14.72 -1.33
CA THR A 16 -14.49 15.30 -0.78
C THR A 16 -13.41 14.26 -0.54
N LEU A 17 -13.77 12.97 -0.55
CA LEU A 17 -12.89 11.87 -0.23
C LEU A 17 -13.29 10.61 -1.02
N VAL A 18 -12.34 9.88 -1.52
CA VAL A 18 -12.53 8.57 -2.16
C VAL A 18 -11.57 7.53 -1.57
N GLU A 19 -11.99 6.28 -1.62
CA GLU A 19 -11.19 5.14 -1.18
C GLU A 19 -11.02 4.15 -2.33
N PHE A 20 -9.80 3.69 -2.56
CA PHE A 20 -9.50 2.57 -3.47
C PHE A 20 -8.17 1.91 -3.13
N PRO A 21 -7.91 0.68 -3.61
CA PRO A 21 -6.64 0.00 -3.39
C PRO A 21 -5.48 0.80 -3.96
N PHE A 22 -4.45 1.01 -3.14
CA PHE A 22 -3.21 1.64 -3.57
C PHE A 22 -2.04 1.16 -2.70
N SER A 23 -1.04 0.58 -3.32
CA SER A 23 0.16 0.04 -2.66
C SER A 23 1.30 -0.13 -3.66
N LEU A 24 2.50 -0.47 -3.18
CA LEU A 24 3.65 -0.77 -4.04
C LEU A 24 3.40 -1.90 -5.07
N VAL A 25 2.50 -2.83 -4.79
CA VAL A 25 2.14 -3.92 -5.71
C VAL A 25 0.85 -3.65 -6.49
N ASP A 26 0.23 -2.50 -6.26
CA ASP A 26 -0.99 -2.06 -6.93
C ASP A 26 -1.00 -0.53 -7.02
N ALA A 27 -0.20 0.01 -7.92
CA ALA A 27 -0.07 1.45 -8.17
C ALA A 27 -0.72 1.90 -9.50
N ALA A 28 -1.53 1.04 -10.12
CA ALA A 28 -2.17 1.32 -11.42
C ALA A 28 -3.04 2.59 -11.43
N CYS A 29 -3.52 3.01 -10.25
CA CYS A 29 -4.34 4.22 -10.07
C CYS A 29 -3.53 5.51 -9.78
N ALA A 30 -2.20 5.51 -9.95
CA ALA A 30 -1.36 6.66 -9.63
C ALA A 30 -1.78 7.97 -10.36
N SER A 31 -2.13 7.88 -11.64
CA SER A 31 -2.65 9.02 -12.40
C SER A 31 -3.98 9.53 -11.85
N THR A 32 -4.84 8.62 -11.38
CA THR A 32 -6.12 8.98 -10.75
C THR A 32 -5.90 9.70 -9.41
N VAL A 33 -4.92 9.26 -8.62
CA VAL A 33 -4.54 9.95 -7.37
C VAL A 33 -4.15 11.40 -7.67
N ALA A 34 -3.28 11.63 -8.65
CA ALA A 34 -2.86 12.97 -9.05
C ALA A 34 -4.03 13.83 -9.55
N GLU A 35 -4.92 13.26 -10.36
CA GLU A 35 -6.10 13.98 -10.87
C GLU A 35 -7.07 14.37 -9.74
N LEU A 36 -7.38 13.44 -8.81
CA LEU A 36 -8.26 13.73 -7.69
C LEU A 36 -7.66 14.80 -6.76
N ALA A 37 -6.37 14.70 -6.47
CA ALA A 37 -5.66 15.70 -5.67
C ALA A 37 -5.72 17.09 -6.31
N SER A 38 -5.55 17.20 -7.64
CA SER A 38 -5.67 18.48 -8.36
C SER A 38 -7.06 19.11 -8.29
N ARG A 39 -8.08 18.30 -8.01
CA ARG A 39 -9.48 18.72 -7.82
C ARG A 39 -9.85 18.97 -6.35
N GLY A 40 -8.90 18.86 -5.42
CA GLY A 40 -9.14 19.01 -3.98
C GLY A 40 -9.88 17.81 -3.36
N VAL A 41 -9.90 16.65 -4.02
CA VAL A 41 -10.52 15.42 -3.49
C VAL A 41 -9.44 14.59 -2.80
N GLY A 42 -9.66 14.27 -1.54
CA GLY A 42 -8.76 13.41 -0.76
C GLY A 42 -8.80 11.95 -1.21
N VAL A 43 -7.71 11.23 -1.01
CA VAL A 43 -7.61 9.80 -1.34
C VAL A 43 -7.20 9.00 -0.09
N LEU A 44 -8.03 8.01 0.27
CA LEU A 44 -7.67 6.97 1.23
C LEU A 44 -7.12 5.76 0.49
N ALA A 45 -5.86 5.44 0.73
CA ALA A 45 -5.21 4.27 0.15
C ALA A 45 -5.61 3.01 0.94
N ALA A 46 -6.56 2.24 0.42
CA ALA A 46 -6.91 0.93 0.96
C ALA A 46 -5.83 -0.11 0.60
N SER A 47 -5.79 -1.19 1.35
CA SER A 47 -4.86 -2.31 1.10
C SER A 47 -3.38 -1.90 1.04
N ALA A 48 -2.95 -0.85 1.73
CA ALA A 48 -1.62 -0.28 1.72
C ALA A 48 -0.48 -1.31 1.92
N LEU A 49 -0.76 -2.42 2.60
CA LEU A 49 0.16 -3.54 2.83
C LEU A 49 -0.22 -4.81 2.05
N ALA A 50 -1.09 -4.73 1.03
CA ALA A 50 -1.50 -5.85 0.18
C ALA A 50 -1.90 -7.10 0.99
N GLY A 51 -2.85 -6.95 1.92
CA GLY A 51 -3.28 -8.04 2.80
C GLY A 51 -2.20 -8.55 3.77
N GLY A 52 -1.06 -7.87 3.86
CA GLY A 52 0.12 -8.21 4.64
C GLY A 52 1.25 -8.84 3.82
N ALA A 53 1.14 -8.94 2.51
CA ALA A 53 2.22 -9.42 1.63
C ALA A 53 3.44 -8.48 1.70
N LEU A 54 3.22 -7.19 1.66
CA LEU A 54 4.26 -6.15 1.76
C LEU A 54 4.93 -6.05 3.14
N THR A 55 4.51 -6.84 4.14
CA THR A 55 5.30 -6.98 5.38
C THR A 55 6.49 -7.93 5.23
N GLY A 56 6.58 -8.65 4.11
CA GLY A 56 7.61 -9.64 3.85
C GLY A 56 7.40 -10.99 4.54
N LYS A 57 6.36 -11.16 5.36
CA LYS A 57 6.13 -12.38 6.15
C LYS A 57 5.88 -13.65 5.33
N TYR A 58 5.51 -13.50 4.06
CA TYR A 58 5.24 -14.63 3.16
C TYR A 58 6.43 -15.02 2.27
N ARG A 59 7.59 -14.36 2.41
CA ARG A 59 8.74 -14.57 1.54
C ARG A 59 9.30 -16.00 1.58
N HIS A 60 9.26 -16.65 2.73
CA HIS A 60 9.83 -17.98 2.91
C HIS A 60 8.85 -18.99 3.51
N THR A 61 7.83 -18.51 4.19
CA THR A 61 6.87 -19.36 4.89
C THR A 61 5.48 -18.74 4.85
N THR A 62 4.45 -19.55 5.09
CA THR A 62 3.09 -19.05 5.33
C THR A 62 2.77 -19.21 6.81
N PRO A 63 2.84 -18.12 7.63
CA PRO A 63 2.53 -18.22 9.05
C PRO A 63 1.11 -18.74 9.27
N ALA A 64 0.94 -19.67 10.23
CA ALA A 64 -0.33 -20.37 10.45
C ALA A 64 -1.47 -19.42 10.87
N ASP A 65 -1.15 -18.32 11.53
CA ASP A 65 -2.09 -17.28 11.96
C ASP A 65 -2.32 -16.18 10.91
N SER A 66 -1.82 -16.37 9.69
CA SER A 66 -1.89 -15.36 8.63
C SER A 66 -3.14 -15.46 7.75
N ARG A 67 -3.42 -14.40 6.98
CA ARG A 67 -4.50 -14.42 5.97
C ARG A 67 -4.28 -15.50 4.90
N ALA A 68 -3.03 -15.72 4.48
CA ALA A 68 -2.72 -16.73 3.46
C ALA A 68 -2.95 -18.17 3.94
N ALA A 69 -2.91 -18.43 5.26
CA ALA A 69 -3.23 -19.73 5.85
C ALA A 69 -4.74 -19.91 6.07
N SER A 70 -5.52 -18.83 6.06
CA SER A 70 -6.97 -18.89 6.27
C SER A 70 -7.70 -19.23 4.96
N PRO A 71 -8.54 -20.31 4.91
CA PRO A 71 -9.31 -20.63 3.73
C PRO A 71 -10.24 -19.48 3.26
N HIS A 72 -10.73 -18.67 4.21
CA HIS A 72 -11.66 -17.58 3.93
C HIS A 72 -10.97 -16.29 3.49
N LEU A 73 -9.71 -16.07 3.86
CA LEU A 73 -8.98 -14.81 3.62
C LEU A 73 -7.84 -14.94 2.61
N ARG A 74 -7.51 -16.16 2.20
CA ARG A 74 -6.41 -16.45 1.28
C ARG A 74 -6.53 -15.68 -0.03
N HIS A 75 -7.74 -15.61 -0.59
CA HIS A 75 -8.01 -14.90 -1.84
C HIS A 75 -7.59 -13.41 -1.82
N MET A 76 -7.55 -12.79 -0.62
CA MET A 76 -7.13 -11.39 -0.47
C MET A 76 -5.61 -11.20 -0.57
N VAL A 77 -4.84 -12.28 -0.50
CA VAL A 77 -3.37 -12.22 -0.46
C VAL A 77 -2.76 -12.96 -1.66
N GLU A 78 -3.41 -14.01 -2.13
CA GLU A 78 -2.91 -14.91 -3.17
C GLU A 78 -2.39 -14.20 -4.43
N PRO A 79 -3.04 -13.12 -4.94
CA PRO A 79 -2.53 -12.37 -6.09
C PRO A 79 -1.15 -11.74 -5.87
N TYR A 80 -0.76 -11.56 -4.61
CA TYR A 80 0.49 -10.89 -4.22
C TYR A 80 1.60 -11.86 -3.82
N LEU A 81 1.40 -13.18 -3.95
CA LEU A 81 2.37 -14.19 -3.52
C LEU A 81 3.31 -14.65 -4.64
N SER A 82 3.13 -14.18 -5.86
CA SER A 82 3.92 -14.62 -7.03
C SER A 82 4.08 -13.52 -8.08
N GLY A 83 4.86 -13.80 -9.11
CA GLY A 83 5.02 -12.92 -10.27
C GLY A 83 5.58 -11.53 -9.91
N PHE A 84 5.03 -10.50 -10.52
CA PHE A 84 5.43 -9.11 -10.34
C PHE A 84 5.42 -8.68 -8.87
N ALA A 85 4.36 -9.01 -8.13
CA ALA A 85 4.24 -8.64 -6.72
C ALA A 85 5.38 -9.19 -5.86
N SER A 86 5.83 -10.42 -6.12
CA SER A 86 6.98 -11.01 -5.44
C SER A 86 8.26 -10.21 -5.68
N SER A 87 8.51 -9.76 -6.91
CA SER A 87 9.67 -8.93 -7.24
C SER A 87 9.65 -7.58 -6.54
N VAL A 88 8.49 -6.93 -6.47
CA VAL A 88 8.30 -5.67 -5.73
C VAL A 88 8.54 -5.87 -4.24
N ILE A 89 8.01 -6.96 -3.64
CA ILE A 89 8.23 -7.29 -2.23
C ILE A 89 9.72 -7.49 -1.93
N GLU A 90 10.46 -8.18 -2.81
CA GLU A 90 11.91 -8.37 -2.65
C GLU A 90 12.68 -7.05 -2.78
N ALA A 91 12.31 -6.18 -3.70
CA ALA A 91 12.90 -4.84 -3.82
C ALA A 91 12.64 -4.00 -2.56
N THR A 92 11.40 -4.02 -2.06
CA THR A 92 11.01 -3.34 -0.83
C THR A 92 11.78 -3.86 0.38
N HIS A 93 11.97 -5.19 0.46
CA HIS A 93 12.75 -5.80 1.53
C HIS A 93 14.22 -5.38 1.50
N ARG A 94 14.83 -5.33 0.32
CA ARG A 94 16.23 -4.86 0.17
C ARG A 94 16.38 -3.39 0.60
N ALA A 95 15.45 -2.53 0.19
CA ALA A 95 15.42 -1.14 0.62
C ALA A 95 15.28 -1.02 2.14
N ALA A 96 14.37 -1.82 2.73
CA ALA A 96 14.14 -1.85 4.17
C ALA A 96 15.40 -2.30 4.94
N SER A 97 16.08 -3.35 4.46
CA SER A 97 17.33 -3.83 5.05
C SER A 97 18.44 -2.76 5.00
N GLY A 98 18.54 -2.02 3.90
CA GLY A 98 19.51 -0.91 3.77
C GLY A 98 19.21 0.28 4.68
N LEU A 99 17.97 0.44 5.13
CA LEU A 99 17.53 1.50 6.04
C LEU A 99 17.44 1.05 7.51
N ASP A 100 17.78 -0.20 7.80
CA ASP A 100 17.54 -0.84 9.12
C ASP A 100 16.08 -0.71 9.58
N ARG A 101 15.13 -0.92 8.64
CA ARG A 101 13.68 -0.87 8.86
C ARG A 101 13.02 -2.19 8.48
N ARG A 102 11.81 -2.43 8.98
CA ARG A 102 11.01 -3.57 8.53
C ARG A 102 10.43 -3.30 7.14
N THR A 103 10.24 -4.34 6.35
CA THR A 103 9.65 -4.26 5.00
C THR A 103 8.30 -3.52 5.02
N GLY A 104 7.45 -3.84 6.02
CA GLY A 104 6.14 -3.20 6.17
C GLY A 104 6.21 -1.71 6.48
N ASP A 105 7.24 -1.26 7.20
CA ASP A 105 7.42 0.17 7.53
C ASP A 105 7.76 0.96 6.26
N VAL A 106 8.63 0.41 5.42
CA VAL A 106 9.00 1.02 4.14
C VAL A 106 7.82 1.06 3.18
N ALA A 107 7.07 -0.04 3.08
CA ALA A 107 5.88 -0.10 2.23
C ALA A 107 4.81 0.90 2.68
N LEU A 108 4.55 0.99 3.98
CA LEU A 108 3.57 1.92 4.54
C LEU A 108 4.00 3.38 4.39
N ALA A 109 5.29 3.68 4.62
CA ALA A 109 5.83 5.02 4.44
C ALA A 109 5.74 5.47 2.97
N TRP A 110 6.00 4.56 2.00
CA TRP A 110 5.85 4.87 0.59
C TRP A 110 4.40 5.29 0.24
N VAL A 111 3.40 4.55 0.72
CA VAL A 111 1.98 4.88 0.48
C VAL A 111 1.60 6.18 1.18
N ARG A 112 1.95 6.32 2.46
CA ARG A 112 1.61 7.51 3.27
C ARG A 112 2.16 8.79 2.66
N ASP A 113 3.40 8.72 2.17
CA ASP A 113 4.14 9.88 1.66
C ASP A 113 3.96 10.06 0.14
N TYR A 114 3.07 9.26 -0.50
CA TYR A 114 2.81 9.38 -1.93
C TYR A 114 2.01 10.66 -2.22
N PRO A 115 2.44 11.49 -3.21
CA PRO A 115 1.76 12.73 -3.55
C PRO A 115 0.28 12.51 -3.90
N GLY A 116 -0.62 13.18 -3.19
CA GLY A 116 -2.07 13.07 -3.40
C GLY A 116 -2.77 12.04 -2.51
N ILE A 117 -2.05 11.19 -1.80
CA ILE A 117 -2.64 10.33 -0.77
C ILE A 117 -2.87 11.14 0.51
N SER A 118 -4.10 11.14 1.01
CA SER A 118 -4.46 11.81 2.26
C SER A 118 -4.23 10.94 3.49
N SER A 119 -4.45 9.63 3.37
CA SER A 119 -4.17 8.65 4.44
C SER A 119 -4.05 7.24 3.90
N ALA A 120 -3.22 6.42 4.55
CA ALA A 120 -3.10 5.00 4.30
C ALA A 120 -3.96 4.22 5.31
N LEU A 121 -4.85 3.36 4.83
CA LEU A 121 -5.67 2.51 5.68
C LEU A 121 -4.91 1.25 6.06
N ILE A 122 -4.83 0.99 7.36
CA ILE A 122 -4.20 -0.21 7.92
C ILE A 122 -5.24 -1.06 8.64
N GLY A 123 -5.11 -2.40 8.53
CA GLY A 123 -6.00 -3.36 9.17
C GLY A 123 -5.23 -4.34 10.06
N PRO A 124 -4.63 -3.91 11.18
CA PRO A 124 -4.00 -4.80 12.14
C PRO A 124 -5.05 -5.68 12.81
N ARG A 125 -4.69 -6.93 13.13
CA ARG A 125 -5.57 -7.88 13.82
C ARG A 125 -5.23 -8.01 15.30
N THR A 126 -4.13 -7.44 15.73
CA THR A 126 -3.67 -7.44 17.12
C THR A 126 -3.09 -6.09 17.48
N THR A 127 -3.14 -5.72 18.76
CA THR A 127 -2.53 -4.51 19.32
C THR A 127 -1.03 -4.44 18.96
N ARG A 128 -0.32 -5.55 19.10
CA ARG A 128 1.09 -5.64 18.74
C ARG A 128 1.36 -5.27 17.28
N GLN A 129 0.49 -5.69 16.33
CA GLN A 129 0.62 -5.29 14.93
C GLN A 129 0.39 -3.80 14.75
N LEU A 130 -0.58 -3.22 15.45
CA LEU A 130 -0.83 -1.78 15.42
C LEU A 130 0.37 -1.01 15.95
N ASP A 131 0.84 -1.34 17.13
CA ASP A 131 2.01 -0.69 17.75
C ASP A 131 3.21 -0.73 16.81
N THR A 132 3.47 -1.91 16.23
CA THR A 132 4.54 -2.11 15.25
C THR A 132 4.42 -1.19 14.03
N LEU A 133 3.21 -1.00 13.48
CA LEU A 133 3.00 -0.15 12.30
C LEU A 133 3.08 1.35 12.60
N LEU A 134 2.85 1.75 13.86
CA LEU A 134 2.91 3.14 14.30
C LEU A 134 4.31 3.55 14.81
N GLU A 135 5.24 2.60 14.96
CA GLU A 135 6.57 2.87 15.50
C GLU A 135 7.43 3.76 14.59
N TYR A 136 7.31 3.59 13.27
CA TYR A 136 8.07 4.36 12.29
C TYR A 136 7.20 5.39 11.58
N THR A 137 7.38 6.66 11.92
CA THR A 137 6.65 7.78 11.32
C THR A 137 7.50 8.63 10.37
N GLU A 138 8.81 8.41 10.33
CA GLU A 138 9.72 9.15 9.48
C GLU A 138 9.50 8.86 7.99
N PRO A 139 9.59 9.87 7.12
CA PRO A 139 9.48 9.68 5.68
C PRO A 139 10.63 8.85 5.12
N LEU A 140 10.42 8.30 3.92
CA LEU A 140 11.48 7.64 3.17
C LEU A 140 12.45 8.68 2.58
N PRO A 141 13.77 8.38 2.55
CA PRO A 141 14.69 9.15 1.74
C PRO A 141 14.22 9.23 0.28
N ALA A 142 14.33 10.42 -0.32
CA ALA A 142 13.83 10.65 -1.68
C ALA A 142 14.34 9.63 -2.72
N PRO A 143 15.64 9.28 -2.76
CA PRO A 143 16.14 8.29 -3.72
C PRO A 143 15.49 6.91 -3.56
N ILE A 144 15.22 6.49 -2.32
CA ILE A 144 14.57 5.20 -2.05
C ILE A 144 13.11 5.23 -2.51
N ARG A 145 12.40 6.32 -2.24
CA ARG A 145 11.01 6.50 -2.69
C ARG A 145 10.91 6.48 -4.21
N GLU A 146 11.82 7.14 -4.93
CA GLU A 146 11.88 7.17 -6.39
C GLU A 146 12.09 5.77 -6.97
N VAL A 147 13.12 5.06 -6.52
CA VAL A 147 13.40 3.67 -6.96
C VAL A 147 12.21 2.75 -6.70
N LEU A 148 11.57 2.84 -5.53
CA LEU A 148 10.40 2.03 -5.24
C LEU A 148 9.20 2.41 -6.13
N SER A 149 9.06 3.67 -6.52
CA SER A 149 8.01 4.11 -7.45
C SER A 149 8.24 3.60 -8.86
N GLU A 150 9.49 3.46 -9.31
CA GLU A 150 9.84 2.84 -10.59
C GLU A 150 9.54 1.34 -10.60
N VAL A 151 9.81 0.66 -9.49
CA VAL A 151 9.56 -0.79 -9.35
C VAL A 151 8.07 -1.10 -9.23
N ALA A 152 7.25 -0.17 -8.76
CA ALA A 152 5.80 -0.33 -8.56
C ALA A 152 4.96 -0.15 -9.85
N GLN A 153 5.58 0.15 -11.00
CA GLN A 153 4.93 0.40 -12.30
C GLN A 153 4.88 -0.88 -13.19
#